data_62c6b8664ad6b892ea628737062814df
#
_entry.id   62c6b8664ad6b892ea628737062814df
#
_cell.length_a   1.000
_cell.length_b   1.000
_cell.length_c   1.000
_cell.angle_alpha   90.00
_cell.angle_beta   90.00
_cell.angle_gamma   90.00
#
_symmetry.space_group_name_H-M   'P 1'
#
loop_
_entity.id
_entity.type
_entity.pdbx_description
1 polymer ?
#
loop_
_entity_poly.entity_id
_entity_poly.type
_entity_poly.pdbx_seq_one_letter_code
_entity_poly.pdbx_strand_id
1 'polypeptide(L)'
;MTATSGALHTVLGAGPAGTSVALELARRGHAVRLIDRAGSGEALDGVERLAGDVGTVDGALAAIEGADVVYHCVNVAYHLQIDVMPGIQEAVLGAVARTGARLVVLDTLYPYGETRGEVMTEDTPWRAATAKGKMRAALDENYLAAHKEDRAQVALGRSADFVGPRVLNSTLGAAVFPAALTGGEVPALGDIDLEHSYSSILDVARGLAVLGENPSGDGRVWHLPTAPARTTREIFTALGDLVGHPLRTVMVDEPRPFGPFDETFMNSYAELFYQHTEPQIMNSSAFQRKFGLAPTPIETTLSQTLEWYRGFLSARAKD
;
A
#
# COMPACT_ATOMS: atom_id res chain seq x y z
N MET A 1 20.64 -6.77 -33.56
CA MET A 1 19.85 -5.73 -32.87
C MET A 1 20.16 -5.93 -31.38
N THR A 2 21.07 -5.14 -30.83
CA THR A 2 21.35 -5.14 -29.40
C THR A 2 20.13 -4.51 -28.71
N ALA A 3 19.39 -5.35 -27.98
CA ALA A 3 18.39 -4.84 -27.04
C ALA A 3 19.10 -3.88 -26.10
N THR A 4 18.78 -2.61 -26.16
CA THR A 4 19.07 -1.68 -25.04
C THR A 4 18.35 -2.28 -23.84
N SER A 5 19.12 -2.86 -22.90
CA SER A 5 18.56 -3.35 -21.65
C SER A 5 17.97 -2.12 -20.96
N GLY A 6 16.63 -2.01 -20.96
CA GLY A 6 15.94 -1.02 -20.15
C GLY A 6 16.33 -1.20 -18.69
N ALA A 7 16.17 -0.15 -17.89
CA ALA A 7 16.45 -0.21 -16.45
C ALA A 7 15.78 -1.43 -15.81
N LEU A 8 16.50 -2.14 -14.95
CA LEU A 8 15.97 -3.26 -14.19
C LEU A 8 15.30 -2.73 -12.91
N HIS A 9 14.01 -2.99 -12.79
CA HIS A 9 13.21 -2.62 -11.64
C HIS A 9 12.96 -3.87 -10.77
N THR A 10 13.37 -3.82 -9.52
CA THR A 10 13.15 -4.92 -8.57
C THR A 10 12.14 -4.50 -7.50
N VAL A 11 11.06 -5.27 -7.39
CA VAL A 11 9.99 -5.06 -6.41
C VAL A 11 10.13 -6.07 -5.29
N LEU A 12 10.30 -5.61 -4.07
CA LEU A 12 10.42 -6.42 -2.86
C LEU A 12 9.03 -6.52 -2.19
N GLY A 13 8.54 -7.75 -2.05
CA GLY A 13 7.23 -8.07 -1.47
C GLY A 13 6.13 -8.26 -2.50
N ALA A 14 5.61 -9.50 -2.64
CA ALA A 14 4.56 -9.88 -3.59
C ALA A 14 3.14 -9.79 -2.99
N GLY A 15 2.91 -8.87 -2.08
CA GLY A 15 1.57 -8.49 -1.61
C GLY A 15 0.79 -7.70 -2.68
N PRO A 16 -0.44 -7.25 -2.37
CA PRO A 16 -1.28 -6.51 -3.33
C PRO A 16 -0.57 -5.32 -3.96
N ALA A 17 0.14 -4.53 -3.16
CA ALA A 17 0.86 -3.36 -3.65
C ALA A 17 2.03 -3.74 -4.56
N GLY A 18 2.94 -4.61 -4.09
CA GLY A 18 4.11 -4.99 -4.90
C GLY A 18 3.73 -5.71 -6.19
N THR A 19 2.72 -6.58 -6.16
CA THR A 19 2.18 -7.20 -7.38
C THR A 19 1.64 -6.16 -8.35
N SER A 20 0.91 -5.15 -7.86
CA SER A 20 0.38 -4.08 -8.70
C SER A 20 1.50 -3.18 -9.27
N VAL A 21 2.55 -2.90 -8.47
CA VAL A 21 3.73 -2.16 -8.93
C VAL A 21 4.47 -2.93 -10.03
N ALA A 22 4.70 -4.23 -9.82
CA ALA A 22 5.38 -5.07 -10.81
C ALA A 22 4.63 -5.10 -12.15
N LEU A 23 3.30 -5.29 -12.12
CA LEU A 23 2.46 -5.26 -13.31
C LEU A 23 2.47 -3.88 -14.00
N GLU A 24 2.41 -2.79 -13.24
CA GLU A 24 2.45 -1.44 -13.81
C GLU A 24 3.79 -1.16 -14.48
N LEU A 25 4.91 -1.56 -13.87
CA LEU A 25 6.25 -1.40 -14.45
C LEU A 25 6.41 -2.24 -15.72
N ALA A 26 5.94 -3.50 -15.73
CA ALA A 26 5.94 -4.35 -16.91
C ALA A 26 5.09 -3.74 -18.06
N ARG A 27 3.90 -3.20 -17.73
CA ARG A 27 3.03 -2.48 -18.69
C ARG A 27 3.72 -1.25 -19.28
N ARG A 28 4.62 -0.60 -18.53
CA ARG A 28 5.46 0.52 -19.01
C ARG A 28 6.66 0.06 -19.85
N GLY A 29 6.89 -1.24 -19.96
CA GLY A 29 7.96 -1.83 -20.77
C GLY A 29 9.30 -1.96 -20.06
N HIS A 30 9.33 -1.87 -18.73
CA HIS A 30 10.54 -2.13 -17.95
C HIS A 30 10.83 -3.63 -17.81
N ALA A 31 12.10 -3.96 -17.59
CA ALA A 31 12.49 -5.28 -17.07
C ALA A 31 12.15 -5.32 -15.56
N VAL A 32 11.36 -6.31 -15.13
CA VAL A 32 10.82 -6.35 -13.77
C VAL A 32 11.10 -7.67 -13.08
N ARG A 33 11.63 -7.60 -11.86
CA ARG A 33 11.70 -8.71 -10.90
C ARG A 33 10.77 -8.45 -9.73
N LEU A 34 10.02 -9.48 -9.33
CA LEU A 34 9.19 -9.48 -8.13
C LEU A 34 9.75 -10.51 -7.16
N ILE A 35 10.17 -10.04 -6.00
CA ILE A 35 10.86 -10.85 -4.99
C ILE A 35 9.95 -11.08 -3.79
N ASP A 36 9.78 -12.33 -3.41
CA ASP A 36 9.22 -12.74 -2.13
C ASP A 36 9.89 -14.02 -1.61
N ARG A 37 9.60 -14.39 -0.37
CA ARG A 37 10.23 -15.56 0.26
C ARG A 37 9.88 -16.87 -0.45
N ALA A 38 8.72 -16.97 -1.06
CA ALA A 38 8.27 -18.20 -1.72
C ALA A 38 8.80 -18.33 -3.16
N GLY A 39 9.00 -17.21 -3.86
CA GLY A 39 9.38 -17.19 -5.27
C GLY A 39 8.34 -17.83 -6.20
N SER A 40 7.13 -18.08 -5.70
CA SER A 40 6.06 -18.78 -6.40
C SER A 40 4.71 -18.08 -6.20
N GLY A 41 3.75 -18.36 -7.08
CA GLY A 41 2.41 -17.78 -7.06
C GLY A 41 1.86 -17.56 -8.46
N GLU A 42 0.88 -16.67 -8.59
CA GLU A 42 0.29 -16.30 -9.88
C GLU A 42 1.38 -15.85 -10.87
N ALA A 43 1.38 -16.41 -12.08
CA ALA A 43 2.24 -15.94 -13.16
C ALA A 43 1.77 -14.55 -13.60
N LEU A 44 2.69 -13.60 -13.73
CA LEU A 44 2.42 -12.22 -14.11
C LEU A 44 3.12 -11.90 -15.43
N ASP A 45 2.38 -11.39 -16.39
CA ASP A 45 2.91 -11.08 -17.72
C ASP A 45 4.03 -10.02 -17.63
N GLY A 46 5.19 -10.36 -18.19
CA GLY A 46 6.36 -9.45 -18.23
C GLY A 46 7.10 -9.29 -16.89
N VAL A 47 6.81 -10.14 -15.89
CA VAL A 47 7.43 -10.08 -14.56
C VAL A 47 8.16 -11.39 -14.26
N GLU A 48 9.46 -11.30 -13.99
CA GLU A 48 10.25 -12.40 -13.44
C GLU A 48 10.00 -12.52 -11.93
N ARG A 49 9.52 -13.66 -11.45
CA ARG A 49 9.30 -13.89 -10.01
C ARG A 49 10.40 -14.78 -9.44
N LEU A 50 11.02 -14.33 -8.36
CA LEU A 50 12.14 -15.02 -7.72
C LEU A 50 11.96 -15.11 -6.20
N ALA A 51 12.50 -16.19 -5.62
CA ALA A 51 12.62 -16.31 -4.17
C ALA A 51 13.74 -15.42 -3.64
N GLY A 52 13.48 -14.73 -2.52
CA GLY A 52 14.49 -13.94 -1.82
C GLY A 52 14.01 -13.52 -0.44
N ASP A 53 14.94 -13.48 0.51
CA ASP A 53 14.67 -12.99 1.87
C ASP A 53 15.46 -11.70 2.10
N VAL A 54 14.75 -10.62 2.33
CA VAL A 54 15.31 -9.29 2.58
C VAL A 54 15.42 -8.95 4.08
N GLY A 55 15.33 -9.95 4.93
CA GLY A 55 15.52 -9.81 6.38
C GLY A 55 16.99 -9.67 6.82
N THR A 56 17.95 -9.88 5.90
CA THR A 56 19.39 -9.69 6.12
C THR A 56 20.02 -8.89 4.99
N VAL A 57 21.13 -8.20 5.26
CA VAL A 57 21.84 -7.40 4.24
C VAL A 57 22.28 -8.28 3.06
N ASP A 58 22.81 -9.46 3.32
CA ASP A 58 23.28 -10.37 2.26
C ASP A 58 22.10 -10.90 1.42
N GLY A 59 20.97 -11.22 2.06
CA GLY A 59 19.75 -11.61 1.36
C GLY A 59 19.17 -10.48 0.52
N ALA A 60 19.16 -9.25 1.05
CA ALA A 60 18.73 -8.07 0.32
C ALA A 60 19.66 -7.77 -0.87
N LEU A 61 20.99 -7.88 -0.71
CA LEU A 61 21.96 -7.73 -1.80
C LEU A 61 21.71 -8.72 -2.93
N ALA A 62 21.53 -10.00 -2.60
CA ALA A 62 21.21 -11.02 -3.60
C ALA A 62 19.89 -10.74 -4.32
N ALA A 63 18.87 -10.28 -3.58
CA ALA A 63 17.56 -9.97 -4.13
C ALA A 63 17.58 -8.79 -5.14
N ILE A 64 18.42 -7.78 -4.90
CA ILE A 64 18.51 -6.58 -5.75
C ILE A 64 19.70 -6.54 -6.70
N GLU A 65 20.39 -7.66 -6.88
CA GLU A 65 21.55 -7.73 -7.77
C GLU A 65 21.22 -7.20 -9.17
N GLY A 66 22.00 -6.21 -9.64
CA GLY A 66 21.82 -5.59 -10.96
C GLY A 66 20.60 -4.69 -11.09
N ALA A 67 19.84 -4.43 -10.02
CA ALA A 67 18.72 -3.51 -10.06
C ALA A 67 19.17 -2.05 -10.16
N ASP A 68 18.54 -1.28 -11.03
CA ASP A 68 18.70 0.18 -11.10
C ASP A 68 17.75 0.87 -10.10
N VAL A 69 16.53 0.31 -9.93
CA VAL A 69 15.49 0.83 -9.03
C VAL A 69 14.90 -0.30 -8.20
N VAL A 70 14.79 -0.08 -6.90
CA VAL A 70 14.22 -1.01 -5.92
C VAL A 70 12.94 -0.41 -5.34
N TYR A 71 11.85 -1.18 -5.34
CA TYR A 71 10.58 -0.78 -4.71
C TYR A 71 10.37 -1.62 -3.46
N HIS A 72 10.38 -0.98 -2.31
CA HIS A 72 10.16 -1.65 -1.03
C HIS A 72 8.68 -1.65 -0.68
N CYS A 73 7.99 -2.75 -1.02
CA CYS A 73 6.58 -3.00 -0.72
C CYS A 73 6.40 -4.12 0.32
N VAL A 74 7.48 -4.52 1.02
CA VAL A 74 7.37 -5.54 2.07
C VAL A 74 6.63 -4.98 3.26
N ASN A 75 5.65 -5.73 3.72
CA ASN A 75 5.02 -5.54 5.01
C ASN A 75 4.82 -6.91 5.66
N VAL A 76 4.74 -6.94 6.99
CA VAL A 76 4.52 -8.16 7.76
C VAL A 76 3.18 -8.06 8.50
N ALA A 77 2.71 -9.19 9.05
CA ALA A 77 1.51 -9.21 9.87
C ALA A 77 1.58 -8.17 11.00
N TYR A 78 0.46 -7.54 11.34
CA TYR A 78 0.41 -6.41 12.28
C TYR A 78 1.11 -6.65 13.61
N HIS A 79 0.99 -7.86 14.17
CA HIS A 79 1.62 -8.24 15.43
C HIS A 79 3.15 -8.38 15.35
N LEU A 80 3.72 -8.47 14.15
CA LEU A 80 5.16 -8.60 13.93
C LEU A 80 5.83 -7.29 13.50
N GLN A 81 5.07 -6.26 13.15
CA GLN A 81 5.61 -5.06 12.50
C GLN A 81 6.69 -4.37 13.34
N ILE A 82 6.45 -4.20 14.64
CA ILE A 82 7.38 -3.47 15.53
C ILE A 82 8.72 -4.16 15.61
N ASP A 83 8.73 -5.49 15.69
CA ASP A 83 9.95 -6.27 15.88
C ASP A 83 10.70 -6.54 14.58
N VAL A 84 10.00 -6.64 13.45
CA VAL A 84 10.57 -7.15 12.19
C VAL A 84 10.89 -6.04 11.19
N MET A 85 10.03 -5.00 11.07
CA MET A 85 10.20 -3.97 10.04
C MET A 85 11.52 -3.18 10.17
N PRO A 86 12.03 -2.84 11.37
CA PRO A 86 13.31 -2.14 11.48
C PRO A 86 14.49 -2.94 10.89
N GLY A 87 14.55 -4.24 11.14
CA GLY A 87 15.59 -5.12 10.59
C GLY A 87 15.52 -5.23 9.08
N ILE A 88 14.31 -5.33 8.50
CA ILE A 88 14.13 -5.31 7.04
C ILE A 88 14.60 -3.98 6.44
N GLN A 89 14.26 -2.86 7.07
CA GLN A 89 14.74 -1.54 6.61
C GLN A 89 16.24 -1.46 6.59
N GLU A 90 16.90 -1.86 7.68
CA GLU A 90 18.36 -1.85 7.78
C GLU A 90 19.01 -2.70 6.67
N ALA A 91 18.47 -3.90 6.43
CA ALA A 91 18.95 -4.79 5.39
C ALA A 91 18.79 -4.18 3.99
N VAL A 92 17.63 -3.63 3.66
CA VAL A 92 17.36 -3.02 2.35
C VAL A 92 18.20 -1.75 2.16
N LEU A 93 18.28 -0.85 3.16
CA LEU A 93 19.14 0.33 3.10
C LEU A 93 20.62 -0.05 2.95
N GLY A 94 21.09 -1.05 3.69
CA GLY A 94 22.45 -1.56 3.58
C GLY A 94 22.78 -2.11 2.18
N ALA A 95 21.80 -2.76 1.54
CA ALA A 95 21.95 -3.29 0.19
C ALA A 95 21.97 -2.17 -0.86
N VAL A 96 21.01 -1.24 -0.84
CA VAL A 96 20.96 -0.14 -1.83
C VAL A 96 22.16 0.81 -1.68
N ALA A 97 22.64 1.03 -0.46
CA ALA A 97 23.86 1.82 -0.22
C ALA A 97 25.11 1.21 -0.87
N ARG A 98 25.17 -0.12 -1.00
CA ARG A 98 26.31 -0.82 -1.63
C ARG A 98 26.17 -0.92 -3.14
N THR A 99 24.96 -1.05 -3.66
CA THR A 99 24.71 -1.21 -5.11
C THR A 99 24.56 0.12 -5.84
N GLY A 100 24.20 1.19 -5.13
CA GLY A 100 23.83 2.48 -5.71
C GLY A 100 22.44 2.49 -6.36
N ALA A 101 21.66 1.42 -6.19
CA ALA A 101 20.30 1.35 -6.67
C ALA A 101 19.43 2.41 -5.99
N ARG A 102 18.50 3.00 -6.73
CA ARG A 102 17.53 3.94 -6.19
C ARG A 102 16.44 3.19 -5.43
N LEU A 103 16.00 3.72 -4.29
CA LEU A 103 14.99 3.12 -3.43
C LEU A 103 13.68 3.93 -3.44
N VAL A 104 12.59 3.28 -3.75
CA VAL A 104 11.22 3.82 -3.60
C VAL A 104 10.50 3.00 -2.54
N VAL A 105 10.02 3.66 -1.49
CA VAL A 105 9.38 2.99 -0.34
C VAL A 105 7.88 3.25 -0.35
N LEU A 106 7.09 2.20 -0.23
CA LEU A 106 5.67 2.32 0.08
C LEU A 106 5.48 2.55 1.57
N ASP A 107 4.83 3.66 1.92
CA ASP A 107 4.63 4.10 3.28
C ASP A 107 3.14 4.31 3.62
N THR A 108 2.85 4.58 4.90
CA THR A 108 1.52 4.70 5.51
C THR A 108 1.28 6.09 6.11
N LEU A 109 0.03 6.38 6.51
CA LEU A 109 -0.33 7.62 7.23
C LEU A 109 -0.02 7.58 8.74
N TYR A 110 0.40 6.44 9.28
CA TYR A 110 0.58 6.24 10.73
C TYR A 110 1.53 7.24 11.41
N PRO A 111 2.60 7.75 10.75
CA PRO A 111 3.45 8.79 11.36
C PRO A 111 2.71 10.06 11.77
N TYR A 112 1.62 10.41 11.09
CA TYR A 112 0.84 11.60 11.44
C TYR A 112 0.11 11.45 12.78
N GLY A 113 -0.32 10.23 13.14
CA GLY A 113 -1.12 9.96 14.33
C GLY A 113 -2.54 10.51 14.21
N GLU A 114 -3.15 10.82 15.34
CA GLU A 114 -4.47 11.44 15.44
C GLU A 114 -4.42 12.88 14.95
N THR A 115 -5.05 13.16 13.82
CA THR A 115 -5.07 14.51 13.20
C THR A 115 -6.25 15.34 13.64
N ARG A 116 -7.20 14.76 14.37
CA ARG A 116 -8.44 15.43 14.84
C ARG A 116 -9.24 16.05 13.69
N GLY A 117 -9.24 15.37 12.54
CA GLY A 117 -9.92 15.81 11.33
C GLY A 117 -9.18 16.86 10.50
N GLU A 118 -7.96 17.25 10.86
CA GLU A 118 -7.12 18.09 9.99
C GLU A 118 -6.72 17.34 8.74
N VAL A 119 -6.78 18.01 7.59
CA VAL A 119 -6.35 17.44 6.31
C VAL A 119 -4.84 17.21 6.32
N MET A 120 -4.43 15.95 6.12
CA MET A 120 -3.02 15.58 6.02
C MET A 120 -2.43 16.01 4.69
N THR A 121 -1.29 16.69 4.74
CA THR A 121 -0.41 17.03 3.62
C THR A 121 0.99 16.49 3.90
N GLU A 122 1.89 16.55 2.94
CA GLU A 122 3.28 16.16 3.13
C GLU A 122 4.01 17.01 4.20
N ASP A 123 3.50 18.21 4.48
CA ASP A 123 4.04 19.13 5.49
C ASP A 123 3.40 18.96 6.88
N THR A 124 2.40 18.07 7.01
CA THR A 124 1.74 17.79 8.30
C THR A 124 2.76 17.21 9.29
N PRO A 125 2.89 17.77 10.50
CA PRO A 125 3.81 17.26 11.51
C PRO A 125 3.52 15.81 11.90
N TRP A 126 4.56 15.01 12.06
CA TRP A 126 4.45 13.64 12.56
C TRP A 126 4.24 13.65 14.08
N ARG A 127 3.07 13.19 14.52
CA ARG A 127 2.64 13.25 15.92
C ARG A 127 2.18 11.89 16.45
N ALA A 128 2.67 10.79 15.84
CA ALA A 128 2.28 9.44 16.21
C ALA A 128 2.45 9.17 17.70
N ALA A 129 1.36 8.79 18.37
CA ALA A 129 1.36 8.38 19.77
C ALA A 129 1.43 6.87 19.95
N THR A 130 0.91 6.11 18.98
CA THR A 130 0.85 4.65 18.99
C THR A 130 2.21 4.01 18.72
N ALA A 131 2.39 2.74 19.12
CA ALA A 131 3.66 2.04 18.91
C ALA A 131 3.98 1.86 17.41
N LYS A 132 2.99 1.45 16.60
CA LYS A 132 3.18 1.30 15.15
C LYS A 132 3.42 2.64 14.46
N GLY A 133 2.72 3.69 14.88
CA GLY A 133 2.92 5.02 14.32
C GLY A 133 4.33 5.55 14.61
N LYS A 134 4.83 5.39 15.84
CA LYS A 134 6.21 5.77 16.21
C LYS A 134 7.26 4.96 15.46
N MET A 135 7.03 3.64 15.32
CA MET A 135 7.92 2.78 14.53
C MET A 135 7.97 3.26 13.07
N ARG A 136 6.83 3.52 12.44
CA ARG A 136 6.79 4.03 11.05
C ARG A 136 7.48 5.39 10.91
N ALA A 137 7.25 6.32 11.84
CA ALA A 137 7.94 7.61 11.85
C ALA A 137 9.48 7.43 11.93
N ALA A 138 9.96 6.55 12.81
CA ALA A 138 11.39 6.25 12.92
C ALA A 138 11.98 5.62 11.64
N LEU A 139 11.22 4.74 10.97
CA LEU A 139 11.63 4.19 9.68
C LEU A 139 11.76 5.29 8.61
N ASP A 140 10.80 6.20 8.54
CA ASP A 140 10.80 7.30 7.56
C ASP A 140 11.94 8.29 7.82
N GLU A 141 12.17 8.66 9.08
CA GLU A 141 13.31 9.49 9.47
C GLU A 141 14.63 8.86 9.02
N ASN A 142 14.78 7.54 9.17
CA ASN A 142 15.99 6.80 8.79
C ASN A 142 16.18 6.78 7.25
N TYR A 143 15.10 6.59 6.49
CA TYR A 143 15.15 6.68 5.03
C TYR A 143 15.55 8.08 4.55
N LEU A 144 14.95 9.12 5.11
CA LEU A 144 15.26 10.50 4.75
C LEU A 144 16.66 10.91 5.18
N ALA A 145 17.13 10.43 6.35
CA ALA A 145 18.53 10.63 6.79
C ALA A 145 19.50 9.94 5.85
N ALA A 146 19.23 8.72 5.42
CA ALA A 146 20.07 8.01 4.47
C ALA A 146 20.22 8.77 3.14
N HIS A 147 19.15 9.40 2.67
CA HIS A 147 19.21 10.25 1.48
C HIS A 147 20.00 11.53 1.73
N LYS A 148 19.74 12.22 2.83
CA LYS A 148 20.43 13.48 3.18
C LYS A 148 21.93 13.30 3.37
N GLU A 149 22.36 12.13 3.80
CA GLU A 149 23.76 11.74 4.02
C GLU A 149 24.41 11.12 2.77
N ASP A 150 23.76 11.16 1.61
CA ASP A 150 24.21 10.57 0.35
C ASP A 150 24.53 9.06 0.42
N ARG A 151 23.93 8.34 1.39
CA ARG A 151 24.08 6.88 1.53
C ARG A 151 23.18 6.09 0.58
N ALA A 152 22.02 6.65 0.23
CA ALA A 152 21.09 6.05 -0.71
C ALA A 152 20.18 7.13 -1.34
N GLN A 153 19.76 6.96 -2.58
CA GLN A 153 18.72 7.79 -3.20
C GLN A 153 17.36 7.22 -2.81
N VAL A 154 16.55 7.95 -2.05
CA VAL A 154 15.31 7.45 -1.49
C VAL A 154 14.14 8.40 -1.77
N ALA A 155 13.01 7.84 -2.22
CA ALA A 155 11.71 8.52 -2.25
C ALA A 155 10.68 7.69 -1.46
N LEU A 156 9.82 8.35 -0.67
CA LEU A 156 8.75 7.69 0.07
C LEU A 156 7.40 8.03 -0.57
N GLY A 157 6.62 7.00 -0.93
CA GLY A 157 5.24 7.13 -1.42
C GLY A 157 4.27 6.71 -0.33
N ARG A 158 3.60 7.68 0.29
CA ARG A 158 2.64 7.47 1.38
C ARG A 158 1.23 7.34 0.84
N SER A 159 0.46 6.38 1.33
CA SER A 159 -0.92 6.13 0.92
C SER A 159 -1.84 5.99 2.11
N ALA A 160 -3.12 6.24 1.88
CA ALA A 160 -4.21 5.90 2.80
C ALA A 160 -4.57 4.41 2.70
N ASP A 161 -5.65 3.98 3.35
CA ASP A 161 -6.16 2.61 3.30
C ASP A 161 -6.40 2.16 1.84
N PHE A 162 -5.97 0.95 1.54
CA PHE A 162 -6.06 0.43 0.18
C PHE A 162 -7.47 -0.05 -0.17
N VAL A 163 -7.85 0.20 -1.41
CA VAL A 163 -8.98 -0.43 -2.08
C VAL A 163 -8.56 -0.84 -3.49
N GLY A 164 -9.01 -1.98 -3.97
CA GLY A 164 -8.70 -2.41 -5.34
C GLY A 164 -8.49 -3.91 -5.49
N PRO A 165 -8.16 -4.35 -6.70
CA PRO A 165 -7.84 -5.75 -6.99
C PRO A 165 -6.74 -6.31 -6.08
N ARG A 166 -6.88 -7.56 -5.63
CA ARG A 166 -5.94 -8.28 -4.73
C ARG A 166 -5.86 -7.74 -3.30
N VAL A 167 -6.53 -6.65 -2.97
CA VAL A 167 -6.56 -6.10 -1.60
C VAL A 167 -7.51 -6.92 -0.75
N LEU A 168 -6.94 -7.76 0.15
CA LEU A 168 -7.70 -8.62 1.06
C LEU A 168 -7.74 -8.05 2.48
N ASN A 169 -6.61 -7.54 2.98
CA ASN A 169 -6.43 -7.13 4.38
C ASN A 169 -6.61 -5.62 4.57
N SER A 170 -7.68 -5.08 4.00
CA SER A 170 -8.08 -3.68 4.20
C SER A 170 -9.51 -3.63 4.73
N THR A 171 -9.87 -2.50 5.32
CA THR A 171 -11.24 -2.20 5.75
C THR A 171 -12.23 -2.26 4.58
N LEU A 172 -11.78 -1.89 3.36
CA LEU A 172 -12.47 -2.13 2.09
C LEU A 172 -11.80 -3.30 1.34
N GLY A 173 -11.85 -4.50 1.91
CA GLY A 173 -11.23 -5.70 1.38
C GLY A 173 -12.13 -6.93 1.46
N ALA A 174 -11.53 -8.06 1.88
CA ALA A 174 -12.20 -9.38 1.92
C ALA A 174 -13.40 -9.45 2.87
N ALA A 175 -13.52 -8.54 3.83
CA ALA A 175 -14.70 -8.47 4.69
C ALA A 175 -15.90 -7.81 4.00
N VAL A 176 -15.67 -6.94 3.02
CA VAL A 176 -16.72 -6.10 2.40
C VAL A 176 -17.17 -6.66 1.05
N PHE A 177 -16.27 -6.82 0.09
CA PHE A 177 -16.64 -7.11 -1.29
C PHE A 177 -17.35 -8.48 -1.50
N PRO A 178 -16.88 -9.60 -0.88
CA PRO A 178 -17.61 -10.86 -0.96
C PRO A 178 -19.02 -10.78 -0.37
N ALA A 179 -19.17 -10.13 0.79
CA ALA A 179 -20.45 -9.93 1.45
C ALA A 179 -21.39 -9.07 0.59
N ALA A 180 -20.88 -7.97 0.03
CA ALA A 180 -21.66 -7.12 -0.88
C ALA A 180 -22.16 -7.90 -2.11
N LEU A 181 -21.31 -8.76 -2.71
CA LEU A 181 -21.69 -9.57 -3.89
C LEU A 181 -22.72 -10.67 -3.59
N THR A 182 -22.77 -11.17 -2.36
CA THR A 182 -23.64 -12.30 -1.98
C THR A 182 -24.84 -11.89 -1.14
N GLY A 183 -25.02 -10.58 -0.83
CA GLY A 183 -26.06 -10.08 0.05
C GLY A 183 -25.83 -10.40 1.53
N GLY A 184 -24.58 -10.69 1.90
CA GLY A 184 -24.15 -10.93 3.28
C GLY A 184 -24.06 -9.65 4.13
N GLU A 185 -23.65 -9.81 5.38
CA GLU A 185 -23.42 -8.70 6.30
C GLU A 185 -22.07 -8.05 6.05
N VAL A 186 -22.05 -6.72 5.88
CA VAL A 186 -20.88 -5.91 5.64
C VAL A 186 -20.47 -5.19 6.92
N PRO A 187 -19.26 -5.42 7.46
CA PRO A 187 -18.81 -4.72 8.65
C PRO A 187 -18.58 -3.24 8.36
N ALA A 188 -19.02 -2.39 9.26
CA ALA A 188 -18.90 -0.94 9.22
C ALA A 188 -18.14 -0.50 10.48
N LEU A 189 -16.87 -0.08 10.31
CA LEU A 189 -15.96 0.21 11.42
C LEU A 189 -16.12 1.64 11.91
N GLY A 190 -16.25 1.78 13.23
CA GLY A 190 -16.35 3.06 13.91
C GLY A 190 -17.50 3.94 13.42
N ASP A 191 -17.25 5.22 13.23
CA ASP A 191 -18.24 6.17 12.69
C ASP A 191 -18.12 6.27 11.16
N ILE A 192 -19.06 5.66 10.47
CA ILE A 192 -19.09 5.60 8.99
C ILE A 192 -19.53 6.91 8.32
N ASP A 193 -19.90 7.91 9.08
CA ASP A 193 -20.27 9.26 8.59
C ASP A 193 -19.08 10.23 8.60
N LEU A 194 -17.92 9.78 9.09
CA LEU A 194 -16.67 10.53 8.99
C LEU A 194 -16.00 10.34 7.63
N GLU A 195 -15.39 11.42 7.12
CA GLU A 195 -14.64 11.37 5.87
C GLU A 195 -13.35 10.52 6.03
N HIS A 196 -13.15 9.60 5.10
CA HIS A 196 -12.00 8.71 5.08
C HIS A 196 -11.41 8.63 3.66
N SER A 197 -10.10 8.73 3.56
CA SER A 197 -9.39 8.56 2.29
C SER A 197 -9.10 7.10 2.03
N TYR A 198 -9.42 6.65 0.80
CA TYR A 198 -9.08 5.32 0.30
C TYR A 198 -8.23 5.45 -0.96
N SER A 199 -7.03 4.88 -0.92
CA SER A 199 -6.11 4.88 -2.06
C SER A 199 -6.37 3.67 -2.96
N SER A 200 -6.64 3.91 -4.24
CA SER A 200 -6.67 2.84 -5.23
C SER A 200 -5.31 2.16 -5.31
N ILE A 201 -5.25 0.85 -5.14
CA ILE A 201 -4.00 0.09 -5.23
C ILE A 201 -3.31 0.25 -6.59
N LEU A 202 -4.10 0.50 -7.64
CA LEU A 202 -3.58 0.76 -8.99
C LEU A 202 -2.97 2.16 -9.09
N ASP A 203 -3.52 3.15 -8.37
CA ASP A 203 -2.94 4.49 -8.30
C ASP A 203 -1.68 4.51 -7.44
N VAL A 204 -1.67 3.74 -6.36
CA VAL A 204 -0.47 3.49 -5.55
C VAL A 204 0.65 2.93 -6.44
N ALA A 205 0.35 1.92 -7.24
CA ALA A 205 1.31 1.33 -8.18
C ALA A 205 1.83 2.34 -9.21
N ARG A 206 0.93 3.10 -9.83
CA ARG A 206 1.28 4.16 -10.79
C ARG A 206 2.14 5.25 -10.16
N GLY A 207 1.79 5.67 -8.93
CA GLY A 207 2.53 6.69 -8.20
C GLY A 207 3.93 6.24 -7.83
N LEU A 208 4.10 5.00 -7.32
CA LEU A 208 5.41 4.44 -7.01
C LEU A 208 6.26 4.27 -8.27
N ALA A 209 5.68 3.81 -9.40
CA ALA A 209 6.39 3.72 -10.66
C ALA A 209 6.88 5.11 -11.12
N VAL A 210 6.04 6.15 -11.03
CA VAL A 210 6.43 7.54 -11.32
C VAL A 210 7.58 8.00 -10.43
N LEU A 211 7.56 7.72 -9.13
CA LEU A 211 8.67 8.04 -8.23
C LEU A 211 9.95 7.31 -8.64
N GLY A 212 9.87 6.05 -9.04
CA GLY A 212 11.02 5.27 -9.50
C GLY A 212 11.64 5.81 -10.80
N GLU A 213 10.84 6.34 -11.69
CA GLU A 213 11.28 6.92 -12.96
C GLU A 213 11.79 8.37 -12.83
N ASN A 214 11.50 9.06 -11.71
CA ASN A 214 11.77 10.50 -11.57
C ASN A 214 12.64 10.84 -10.36
N PRO A 215 13.97 11.00 -10.53
CA PRO A 215 14.89 11.41 -9.46
C PRO A 215 14.49 12.71 -8.74
N SER A 216 13.73 13.56 -9.38
CA SER A 216 13.27 14.83 -8.77
C SER A 216 12.25 14.62 -7.63
N GLY A 217 11.86 13.37 -7.34
CA GLY A 217 11.02 12.98 -6.21
C GLY A 217 11.80 12.56 -4.97
N ASP A 218 13.14 12.41 -5.05
CA ASP A 218 13.96 11.91 -3.95
C ASP A 218 14.06 12.88 -2.77
N GLY A 219 14.40 12.34 -1.63
CA GLY A 219 14.67 13.08 -0.41
C GLY A 219 13.43 13.56 0.34
N ARG A 220 12.23 13.06 0.00
CA ARG A 220 11.01 13.48 0.66
C ARG A 220 9.89 12.45 0.63
N VAL A 221 8.86 12.71 1.43
CA VAL A 221 7.59 11.99 1.40
C VAL A 221 6.68 12.62 0.34
N TRP A 222 5.95 11.78 -0.38
CA TRP A 222 4.90 12.15 -1.31
C TRP A 222 3.62 11.44 -0.96
N HIS A 223 2.51 12.15 -0.92
CA HIS A 223 1.19 11.52 -0.88
C HIS A 223 0.84 11.01 -2.27
N LEU A 224 0.75 9.69 -2.41
CA LEU A 224 0.40 9.05 -3.68
C LEU A 224 -1.02 9.43 -4.13
N PRO A 225 -1.30 9.46 -5.44
CA PRO A 225 -2.60 9.86 -5.95
C PRO A 225 -3.75 9.12 -5.26
N THR A 226 -4.62 9.87 -4.60
CA THR A 226 -5.76 9.35 -3.85
C THR A 226 -6.97 10.22 -4.14
N ALA A 227 -8.11 9.59 -4.47
CA ALA A 227 -9.36 10.28 -4.72
C ALA A 227 -9.79 11.11 -3.49
N PRO A 228 -10.59 12.16 -3.66
CA PRO A 228 -11.13 12.92 -2.54
C PRO A 228 -11.78 12.01 -1.50
N ALA A 229 -11.59 12.32 -0.22
CA ALA A 229 -12.17 11.56 0.88
C ALA A 229 -13.70 11.47 0.75
N ARG A 230 -14.24 10.35 1.18
CA ARG A 230 -15.68 10.07 1.24
C ARG A 230 -16.01 9.45 2.59
N THR A 231 -17.23 9.59 3.03
CA THR A 231 -17.70 8.80 4.16
C THR A 231 -17.81 7.33 3.77
N THR A 232 -17.58 6.42 4.72
CA THR A 232 -17.77 4.98 4.47
C THR A 232 -19.22 4.68 4.07
N ARG A 233 -20.19 5.46 4.57
CA ARG A 233 -21.59 5.37 4.14
C ARG A 233 -21.78 5.68 2.66
N GLU A 234 -21.14 6.73 2.14
CA GLU A 234 -21.19 7.06 0.70
C GLU A 234 -20.55 5.94 -0.15
N ILE A 235 -19.43 5.39 0.31
CA ILE A 235 -18.78 4.24 -0.35
C ILE A 235 -19.71 3.03 -0.38
N PHE A 236 -20.37 2.70 0.73
CA PHE A 236 -21.32 1.57 0.79
C PHE A 236 -22.57 1.81 -0.05
N THR A 237 -23.02 3.05 -0.16
CA THR A 237 -24.13 3.41 -1.06
C THR A 237 -23.73 3.18 -2.53
N ALA A 238 -22.58 3.72 -2.95
CA ALA A 238 -22.05 3.53 -4.29
C ALA A 238 -21.81 2.04 -4.61
N LEU A 239 -21.31 1.26 -3.64
CA LEU A 239 -21.13 -0.17 -3.79
C LEU A 239 -22.49 -0.91 -3.92
N GLY A 240 -23.48 -0.51 -3.15
CA GLY A 240 -24.85 -1.02 -3.24
C GLY A 240 -25.47 -0.79 -4.62
N ASP A 241 -25.28 0.40 -5.20
CA ASP A 241 -25.71 0.72 -6.56
C ASP A 241 -25.04 -0.20 -7.60
N LEU A 242 -23.73 -0.47 -7.44
CA LEU A 242 -22.96 -1.34 -8.33
C LEU A 242 -23.37 -2.82 -8.25
N VAL A 243 -23.80 -3.30 -7.09
CA VAL A 243 -24.28 -4.70 -6.91
C VAL A 243 -25.79 -4.84 -7.11
N GLY A 244 -26.54 -3.75 -7.19
CA GLY A 244 -27.98 -3.71 -7.47
C GLY A 244 -28.88 -3.90 -6.23
N HIS A 245 -28.34 -3.74 -5.03
CA HIS A 245 -29.12 -3.80 -3.77
C HIS A 245 -28.38 -3.04 -2.65
N PRO A 246 -29.11 -2.47 -1.66
CA PRO A 246 -28.48 -1.84 -0.50
C PRO A 246 -27.69 -2.86 0.31
N LEU A 247 -26.54 -2.42 0.88
CA LEU A 247 -25.71 -3.28 1.71
C LEU A 247 -26.33 -3.45 3.11
N ARG A 248 -26.25 -4.66 3.65
CA ARG A 248 -26.62 -4.96 5.03
C ARG A 248 -25.41 -4.70 5.94
N THR A 249 -25.40 -3.55 6.60
CA THR A 249 -24.25 -3.15 7.44
C THR A 249 -24.41 -3.64 8.88
N VAL A 250 -23.29 -4.08 9.47
CA VAL A 250 -23.16 -4.41 10.91
C VAL A 250 -22.07 -3.54 11.50
N MET A 251 -22.46 -2.74 12.50
CA MET A 251 -21.53 -1.80 13.16
C MET A 251 -20.47 -2.54 14.00
N VAL A 252 -19.24 -2.09 13.90
CA VAL A 252 -18.08 -2.53 14.66
C VAL A 252 -17.49 -1.29 15.33
N ASP A 253 -18.09 -0.90 16.47
CA ASP A 253 -17.81 0.37 17.16
C ASP A 253 -16.50 0.32 17.96
N GLU A 254 -15.95 -0.87 18.19
CA GLU A 254 -14.72 -1.10 18.93
C GLU A 254 -13.87 -2.19 18.28
N PRO A 255 -12.55 -2.25 18.54
CA PRO A 255 -11.69 -3.30 18.01
C PRO A 255 -12.11 -4.68 18.55
N ARG A 256 -12.82 -5.45 17.75
CA ARG A 256 -13.22 -6.84 18.05
C ARG A 256 -13.17 -7.69 16.79
N PRO A 257 -13.00 -9.01 16.92
CA PRO A 257 -12.97 -9.91 15.76
C PRO A 257 -14.25 -9.81 14.91
N PHE A 258 -14.07 -9.81 13.60
CA PHE A 258 -15.16 -9.85 12.62
C PHE A 258 -14.66 -10.37 11.26
N GLY A 259 -15.49 -11.13 10.56
CA GLY A 259 -15.16 -11.65 9.23
C GLY A 259 -13.79 -12.35 9.21
N PRO A 260 -12.87 -11.96 8.32
CA PRO A 260 -11.53 -12.56 8.21
C PRO A 260 -10.53 -12.04 9.26
N PHE A 261 -10.90 -11.07 10.10
CA PHE A 261 -10.03 -10.45 11.09
C PHE A 261 -10.23 -11.11 12.46
N ASP A 262 -9.28 -11.95 12.82
CA ASP A 262 -9.28 -12.68 14.08
C ASP A 262 -8.84 -11.81 15.27
N GLU A 263 -8.82 -12.41 16.46
CA GLU A 263 -8.43 -11.74 17.70
C GLU A 263 -6.97 -11.22 17.64
N THR A 264 -6.04 -11.99 17.08
CA THR A 264 -4.64 -11.60 16.94
C THR A 264 -4.49 -10.34 16.08
N PHE A 265 -5.20 -10.31 14.95
CA PHE A 265 -5.23 -9.14 14.07
C PHE A 265 -5.83 -7.94 14.80
N MET A 266 -7.05 -8.08 15.37
CA MET A 266 -7.77 -6.96 15.97
C MET A 266 -7.09 -6.40 17.22
N ASN A 267 -6.49 -7.24 18.06
CA ASN A 267 -5.68 -6.78 19.20
C ASN A 267 -4.47 -5.95 18.73
N SER A 268 -3.84 -6.36 17.64
CA SER A 268 -2.71 -5.62 17.05
C SER A 268 -3.12 -4.37 16.27
N TYR A 269 -4.36 -4.32 15.78
CA TYR A 269 -4.92 -3.19 15.06
C TYR A 269 -5.55 -2.15 15.99
N ALA A 270 -5.88 -2.53 17.24
CA ALA A 270 -6.61 -1.68 18.18
C ALA A 270 -6.00 -0.27 18.37
N GLU A 271 -4.67 -0.19 18.43
CA GLU A 271 -3.96 1.11 18.54
C GLU A 271 -4.14 2.02 17.31
N LEU A 272 -4.61 1.50 16.18
CA LEU A 272 -4.87 2.22 14.94
C LEU A 272 -6.37 2.47 14.70
N PHE A 273 -7.23 2.00 15.61
CA PHE A 273 -8.69 2.11 15.44
C PHE A 273 -9.19 3.58 15.46
N TYR A 274 -8.38 4.52 15.97
CA TYR A 274 -8.66 5.95 15.90
C TYR A 274 -8.95 6.43 14.48
N GLN A 275 -8.42 5.76 13.45
CA GLN A 275 -8.67 6.07 12.04
C GLN A 275 -10.15 5.93 11.65
N HIS A 276 -10.96 5.25 12.47
CA HIS A 276 -12.40 5.07 12.27
C HIS A 276 -13.26 5.89 13.25
N THR A 277 -12.64 6.66 14.14
CA THR A 277 -13.33 7.49 15.13
C THR A 277 -13.05 8.96 14.97
N GLU A 278 -12.24 9.34 13.98
CA GLU A 278 -12.02 10.71 13.52
C GLU A 278 -11.85 10.75 11.99
N PRO A 279 -12.07 11.90 11.34
CA PRO A 279 -11.83 12.03 9.90
C PRO A 279 -10.37 11.72 9.54
N GLN A 280 -10.17 10.97 8.47
CA GLN A 280 -8.84 10.59 7.95
C GLN A 280 -8.70 11.08 6.51
N ILE A 281 -8.34 12.36 6.35
CA ILE A 281 -8.35 13.03 5.05
C ILE A 281 -6.93 13.28 4.56
N MET A 282 -6.52 12.59 3.49
CA MET A 282 -5.23 12.75 2.83
C MET A 282 -5.35 13.62 1.57
N ASN A 283 -4.54 14.66 1.46
CA ASN A 283 -4.44 15.49 0.26
C ASN A 283 -3.20 15.09 -0.56
N SER A 284 -3.40 14.63 -1.79
CA SER A 284 -2.33 14.22 -2.72
C SER A 284 -2.09 15.25 -3.84
N SER A 285 -2.58 16.47 -3.73
CA SER A 285 -2.50 17.48 -4.80
C SER A 285 -1.07 17.90 -5.13
N ALA A 286 -0.12 17.82 -4.18
CA ALA A 286 1.28 18.12 -4.45
C ALA A 286 1.90 17.13 -5.44
N PHE A 287 1.59 15.82 -5.31
CA PHE A 287 2.00 14.81 -6.27
C PHE A 287 1.44 15.09 -7.67
N GLN A 288 0.13 15.36 -7.74
CA GLN A 288 -0.53 15.68 -9.01
C GLN A 288 0.08 16.89 -9.70
N ARG A 289 0.35 17.98 -8.96
CA ARG A 289 1.01 19.17 -9.51
C ARG A 289 2.43 18.89 -10.00
N LYS A 290 3.19 18.07 -9.26
CA LYS A 290 4.60 17.79 -9.59
C LYS A 290 4.75 16.83 -10.76
N PHE A 291 3.94 15.76 -10.81
CA PHE A 291 4.13 14.64 -11.72
C PHE A 291 3.00 14.49 -12.75
N GLY A 292 1.95 15.31 -12.69
CA GLY A 292 0.83 15.27 -13.65
C GLY A 292 -0.08 14.05 -13.51
N LEU A 293 0.03 13.24 -12.44
CA LEU A 293 -0.76 12.03 -12.25
C LEU A 293 -1.94 12.30 -11.32
N ALA A 294 -3.14 12.29 -11.87
CA ALA A 294 -4.39 12.41 -11.14
C ALA A 294 -4.87 11.04 -10.59
N PRO A 295 -5.58 11.03 -9.47
CA PRO A 295 -6.18 9.81 -8.94
C PRO A 295 -7.34 9.31 -9.80
N THR A 296 -7.59 8.01 -9.77
CA THR A 296 -8.78 7.37 -10.34
C THR A 296 -10.01 7.74 -9.51
N PRO A 297 -11.15 8.10 -10.13
CA PRO A 297 -12.40 8.28 -9.40
C PRO A 297 -12.75 7.04 -8.56
N ILE A 298 -13.29 7.27 -7.35
CA ILE A 298 -13.56 6.17 -6.42
C ILE A 298 -14.56 5.16 -6.99
N GLU A 299 -15.57 5.62 -7.72
CA GLU A 299 -16.57 4.77 -8.36
C GLU A 299 -15.94 3.80 -9.37
N THR A 300 -14.95 4.28 -10.14
CA THR A 300 -14.17 3.44 -11.06
C THR A 300 -13.37 2.40 -10.29
N THR A 301 -12.73 2.80 -9.19
CA THR A 301 -11.96 1.89 -8.33
C THR A 301 -12.86 0.81 -7.71
N LEU A 302 -14.05 1.17 -7.22
CA LEU A 302 -15.01 0.22 -6.66
C LEU A 302 -15.48 -0.78 -7.73
N SER A 303 -15.77 -0.32 -8.94
CA SER A 303 -16.17 -1.18 -10.06
C SER A 303 -15.08 -2.19 -10.43
N GLN A 304 -13.83 -1.73 -10.58
CA GLN A 304 -12.67 -2.60 -10.86
C GLN A 304 -12.42 -3.62 -9.74
N THR A 305 -12.64 -3.21 -8.49
CA THR A 305 -12.50 -4.08 -7.33
C THR A 305 -13.57 -5.17 -7.33
N LEU A 306 -14.82 -4.80 -7.58
CA LEU A 306 -15.94 -5.75 -7.70
C LEU A 306 -15.72 -6.76 -8.81
N GLU A 307 -15.24 -6.33 -9.97
CA GLU A 307 -14.95 -7.21 -11.10
C GLU A 307 -13.88 -8.23 -10.70
N TRP A 308 -12.80 -7.78 -10.06
CA TRP A 308 -11.76 -8.67 -9.57
C TRP A 308 -12.31 -9.69 -8.55
N TYR A 309 -13.12 -9.26 -7.56
CA TYR A 309 -13.69 -10.17 -6.56
C TYR A 309 -14.67 -11.18 -7.17
N ARG A 310 -15.44 -10.82 -8.20
CA ARG A 310 -16.27 -11.78 -8.94
C ARG A 310 -15.43 -12.89 -9.57
N GLY A 311 -14.33 -12.54 -10.22
CA GLY A 311 -13.38 -13.51 -10.79
C GLY A 311 -12.72 -14.38 -9.72
N PHE A 312 -12.25 -13.76 -8.64
CA PHE A 312 -11.59 -14.43 -7.52
C PHE A 312 -12.52 -15.47 -6.83
N LEU A 313 -13.77 -15.10 -6.54
CA LEU A 313 -14.74 -16.01 -5.94
C LEU A 313 -15.14 -17.13 -6.89
N SER A 314 -15.29 -16.84 -8.19
CA SER A 314 -15.64 -17.84 -9.19
C SER A 314 -14.52 -18.86 -9.40
N ALA A 315 -13.26 -18.48 -9.27
CA ALA A 315 -12.14 -19.40 -9.33
C ALA A 315 -12.14 -20.35 -8.12
N ARG A 316 -12.31 -19.81 -6.91
CA ARG A 316 -12.33 -20.62 -5.66
C ARG A 316 -13.54 -21.56 -5.51
N ALA A 317 -14.63 -21.31 -6.22
CA ALA A 317 -15.79 -22.20 -6.22
C ALA A 317 -15.59 -23.43 -7.13
N LYS A 318 -14.51 -23.48 -7.92
CA LYS A 318 -14.18 -24.59 -8.83
C LYS A 318 -13.09 -25.53 -8.26
N ASP A 319 -12.38 -25.07 -7.24
CA ASP A 319 -11.41 -25.86 -6.45
C ASP A 319 -12.09 -26.56 -5.26
#